data_19b26b44e5a2cb56c3ec8bf483b71b7f
#
_entry.id   19b26b44e5a2cb56c3ec8bf483b71b7f
#
_cell.length_a   1.000
_cell.length_b   1.000
_cell.length_c   1.000
_cell.angle_alpha   90.00
_cell.angle_beta   90.00
_cell.angle_gamma   90.00
#
_symmetry.space_group_name_H-M   'P 1'
#
loop_
_entity.id
_entity.type
_entity.pdbx_description
1 polymer ?
#
loop_
_entity_poly.entity_id
_entity_poly.type
_entity_poly.pdbx_seq_one_letter_code
_entity_poly.pdbx_strand_id
1 'polypeptide(L)'
;MTRLLEMNAARDTTLIALGGGVIGDLCGFVAATYQRGVPFIQVPTTLLSQVDSSVGGKTAVNHPLGKNMIGAFYQPILVAIDIDTLSTLPAREFSAGMAEVIKYGIIYDSAFFEWLEANQQGLKDLQQAELAHAIFRCCQIKAEVVAQDEREGGIRALLNLGHTFGHAIEAEQGYGNWLH
;
A
#
# COMPACT_ATOMS: atom_id res chain seq x y z
N MET A 1 -1.50 -17.18 -12.14
CA MET A 1 -0.70 -17.78 -13.25
C MET A 1 -1.54 -18.69 -14.14
N THR A 2 -2.09 -19.82 -13.64
CA THR A 2 -2.84 -20.79 -14.44
C THR A 2 -3.89 -20.16 -15.34
N ARG A 3 -4.75 -19.26 -14.80
CA ARG A 3 -5.80 -18.59 -15.59
C ARG A 3 -5.25 -17.75 -16.76
N LEU A 4 -4.11 -17.09 -16.59
CA LEU A 4 -3.48 -16.32 -17.69
C LEU A 4 -2.98 -17.24 -18.79
N LEU A 5 -2.46 -18.40 -18.42
CA LEU A 5 -2.03 -19.42 -19.40
C LEU A 5 -3.21 -20.05 -20.14
N GLU A 6 -4.28 -20.39 -19.42
CA GLU A 6 -5.53 -20.92 -20.03
C GLU A 6 -6.18 -19.95 -21.01
N MET A 7 -6.12 -18.63 -20.67
CA MET A 7 -6.64 -17.56 -21.52
C MET A 7 -5.70 -17.21 -22.68
N ASN A 8 -4.52 -17.83 -22.77
CA ASN A 8 -3.47 -17.46 -23.72
C ASN A 8 -3.14 -15.97 -23.69
N ALA A 9 -3.09 -15.36 -22.48
CA ALA A 9 -2.84 -13.93 -22.33
C ALA A 9 -1.50 -13.55 -22.97
N ALA A 10 -1.53 -12.58 -23.88
CA ALA A 10 -0.37 -12.14 -24.62
C ALA A 10 0.53 -11.22 -23.79
N ARG A 11 1.70 -10.89 -24.29
CA ARG A 11 2.71 -10.09 -23.60
C ARG A 11 2.31 -8.63 -23.36
N ASP A 12 1.38 -8.14 -24.16
CA ASP A 12 0.79 -6.80 -24.08
C ASP A 12 -0.46 -6.74 -23.18
N THR A 13 -0.83 -7.87 -22.57
CA THR A 13 -1.92 -7.94 -21.60
C THR A 13 -1.60 -7.07 -20.38
N THR A 14 -2.49 -6.16 -20.02
CA THR A 14 -2.40 -5.37 -18.79
C THR A 14 -3.23 -6.02 -17.69
N LEU A 15 -2.63 -6.28 -16.53
CA LEU A 15 -3.33 -6.76 -15.35
C LEU A 15 -3.87 -5.58 -14.54
N ILE A 16 -5.08 -5.71 -13.99
CA ILE A 16 -5.67 -4.71 -13.11
C ILE A 16 -5.85 -5.31 -11.73
N ALA A 17 -5.18 -4.72 -10.73
CA ALA A 17 -5.27 -5.09 -9.33
C ALA A 17 -6.31 -4.20 -8.64
N LEU A 18 -7.57 -4.65 -8.57
CA LEU A 18 -8.64 -3.97 -7.85
C LEU A 18 -8.78 -4.60 -6.46
N GLY A 19 -8.39 -3.87 -5.41
CA GLY A 19 -8.48 -4.38 -4.03
C GLY A 19 -7.50 -3.73 -3.07
N GLY A 20 -7.38 -4.30 -1.87
CA GLY A 20 -6.40 -3.89 -0.86
C GLY A 20 -4.96 -4.33 -1.18
N GLY A 21 -4.04 -4.12 -0.25
CA GLY A 21 -2.60 -4.37 -0.43
C GLY A 21 -2.28 -5.80 -0.88
N VAL A 22 -2.93 -6.82 -0.30
CA VAL A 22 -2.70 -8.23 -0.69
C VAL A 22 -3.00 -8.47 -2.17
N ILE A 23 -4.05 -7.85 -2.72
CA ILE A 23 -4.40 -7.97 -4.13
C ILE A 23 -3.38 -7.24 -5.00
N GLY A 24 -2.96 -6.04 -4.58
CA GLY A 24 -1.90 -5.27 -5.24
C GLY A 24 -0.60 -6.04 -5.33
N ASP A 25 -0.14 -6.58 -4.21
CA ASP A 25 1.10 -7.35 -4.09
C ASP A 25 1.06 -8.63 -4.93
N LEU A 26 -0.01 -9.42 -4.82
CA LEU A 26 -0.20 -10.64 -5.60
C LEU A 26 -0.23 -10.35 -7.10
N CYS A 27 -1.03 -9.37 -7.53
CA CYS A 27 -1.18 -9.03 -8.93
C CYS A 27 0.14 -8.49 -9.50
N GLY A 28 0.82 -7.61 -8.76
CA GLY A 28 2.12 -7.06 -9.15
C GLY A 28 3.20 -8.15 -9.27
N PHE A 29 3.24 -9.12 -8.34
CA PHE A 29 4.16 -10.24 -8.43
C PHE A 29 3.84 -11.17 -9.61
N VAL A 30 2.56 -11.43 -9.87
CA VAL A 30 2.12 -12.17 -11.08
C VAL A 30 2.55 -11.41 -12.34
N ALA A 31 2.32 -10.08 -12.37
CA ALA A 31 2.73 -9.25 -13.50
C ALA A 31 4.24 -9.29 -13.73
N ALA A 32 5.04 -9.20 -12.67
CA ALA A 32 6.50 -9.26 -12.75
C ALA A 32 7.04 -10.57 -13.32
N THR A 33 6.34 -11.68 -13.03
CA THR A 33 6.82 -13.03 -13.35
C THR A 33 6.18 -13.64 -14.59
N TYR A 34 4.94 -13.25 -14.93
CA TYR A 34 4.27 -13.72 -16.15
C TYR A 34 4.98 -13.19 -17.40
N GLN A 35 5.36 -14.09 -18.30
CA GLN A 35 6.13 -13.79 -19.52
C GLN A 35 7.37 -12.88 -19.32
N ARG A 36 7.97 -12.87 -18.13
CA ARG A 36 9.12 -12.03 -17.70
C ARG A 36 8.76 -10.55 -17.55
N GLY A 37 7.50 -10.24 -17.36
CA GLY A 37 6.96 -8.91 -17.12
C GLY A 37 5.85 -8.54 -18.10
N VAL A 38 4.67 -8.25 -17.56
CA VAL A 38 3.54 -7.65 -18.27
C VAL A 38 3.10 -6.41 -17.50
N PRO A 39 2.56 -5.37 -18.17
CA PRO A 39 2.11 -4.16 -17.48
C PRO A 39 0.99 -4.47 -16.47
N PHE A 40 0.94 -3.69 -15.38
CA PHE A 40 -0.19 -3.75 -14.46
C PHE A 40 -0.58 -2.38 -13.94
N ILE A 41 -1.84 -2.26 -13.55
CA ILE A 41 -2.47 -1.08 -12.96
C ILE A 41 -2.94 -1.46 -11.57
N GLN A 42 -2.73 -0.60 -10.57
CA GLN A 42 -3.31 -0.75 -9.25
C GLN A 42 -4.52 0.16 -9.08
N VAL A 43 -5.60 -0.39 -8.51
CA VAL A 43 -6.79 0.34 -8.07
C VAL A 43 -7.00 -0.01 -6.58
N PRO A 44 -6.26 0.68 -5.67
CA PRO A 44 -6.29 0.37 -4.25
C PRO A 44 -7.62 0.80 -3.62
N THR A 45 -8.23 -0.10 -2.83
CA THR A 45 -9.57 0.11 -2.24
C THR A 45 -9.57 0.22 -0.72
N THR A 46 -8.42 0.12 -0.05
CA THR A 46 -8.28 0.37 1.39
C THR A 46 -7.39 1.59 1.61
N LEU A 47 -7.61 2.32 2.71
CA LEU A 47 -6.78 3.50 3.00
C LEU A 47 -5.30 3.12 3.08
N LEU A 48 -4.95 2.02 3.77
CA LEU A 48 -3.57 1.51 3.84
C LEU A 48 -2.97 1.29 2.45
N SER A 49 -3.72 0.69 1.53
CA SER A 49 -3.21 0.48 0.17
C SER A 49 -3.11 1.77 -0.64
N GLN A 50 -3.99 2.74 -0.41
CA GLN A 50 -3.95 4.04 -1.09
C GLN A 50 -2.75 4.88 -0.67
N VAL A 51 -2.41 4.88 0.63
CA VAL A 51 -1.33 5.73 1.16
C VAL A 51 0.02 5.04 1.23
N ASP A 52 0.06 3.72 1.19
CA ASP A 52 1.30 2.96 1.42
C ASP A 52 1.56 1.90 0.35
N SER A 53 0.91 0.74 0.35
CA SER A 53 1.37 -0.42 -0.41
C SER A 53 1.31 -0.25 -1.94
N SER A 54 0.49 0.66 -2.49
CA SER A 54 0.45 0.93 -3.93
C SER A 54 1.62 1.75 -4.46
N VAL A 55 2.44 2.35 -3.59
CA VAL A 55 3.59 3.18 -3.96
C VAL A 55 4.89 2.49 -3.59
N GLY A 56 5.85 2.46 -4.52
CA GLY A 56 7.20 1.96 -4.25
C GLY A 56 7.54 0.58 -4.81
N GLY A 57 6.62 -0.03 -5.57
CA GLY A 57 6.88 -1.21 -6.41
C GLY A 57 7.23 -2.50 -5.66
N LYS A 58 7.09 -2.56 -4.34
CA LYS A 58 7.22 -3.82 -3.61
C LYS A 58 6.02 -4.70 -3.94
N THR A 59 6.25 -5.89 -4.48
CA THR A 59 5.22 -6.88 -4.77
C THR A 59 5.62 -8.22 -4.19
N ALA A 60 4.68 -8.98 -3.63
CA ALA A 60 5.00 -10.22 -2.95
C ALA A 60 3.81 -11.18 -2.86
N VAL A 61 4.11 -12.39 -2.47
CA VAL A 61 3.13 -13.40 -2.05
C VAL A 61 3.51 -13.98 -0.69
N ASN A 62 2.49 -14.30 0.10
CA ASN A 62 2.69 -14.92 1.40
C ASN A 62 2.99 -16.42 1.22
N HIS A 63 3.85 -16.94 2.09
CA HIS A 63 4.16 -18.34 2.21
C HIS A 63 3.91 -18.80 3.66
N PRO A 64 3.53 -20.06 3.94
CA PRO A 64 3.36 -20.54 5.32
C PRO A 64 4.55 -20.30 6.25
N LEU A 65 5.76 -20.24 5.70
CA LEU A 65 7.00 -20.02 6.45
C LEU A 65 7.42 -18.54 6.55
N GLY A 66 6.68 -17.60 5.96
CA GLY A 66 7.02 -16.18 6.04
C GLY A 66 6.14 -15.28 5.19
N LYS A 67 5.78 -14.10 5.74
CA LYS A 67 5.02 -13.07 5.05
C LYS A 67 5.97 -12.29 4.12
N ASN A 68 5.54 -12.06 2.87
CA ASN A 68 6.24 -11.23 1.88
C ASN A 68 7.69 -11.66 1.53
N MET A 69 8.06 -12.92 1.81
CA MET A 69 9.43 -13.42 1.56
C MET A 69 9.69 -13.77 0.09
N ILE A 70 8.64 -13.89 -0.73
CA ILE A 70 8.72 -14.19 -2.14
C ILE A 70 8.13 -13.01 -2.89
N GLY A 71 8.96 -12.25 -3.60
CA GLY A 71 8.50 -11.02 -4.24
C GLY A 71 9.47 -10.47 -5.27
N ALA A 72 9.09 -9.34 -5.85
CA ALA A 72 9.87 -8.60 -6.81
C ALA A 72 9.63 -7.10 -6.65
N PHE A 73 10.62 -6.28 -7.00
CA PHE A 73 10.38 -4.85 -7.23
C PHE A 73 9.85 -4.69 -8.65
N TYR A 74 8.58 -4.31 -8.76
CA TYR A 74 7.90 -4.12 -10.03
C TYR A 74 6.90 -2.98 -9.95
N GLN A 75 7.14 -1.90 -10.70
CA GLN A 75 6.33 -0.70 -10.64
C GLN A 75 5.05 -0.86 -11.50
N PRO A 76 3.88 -0.44 -11.00
CA PRO A 76 2.69 -0.32 -11.83
C PRO A 76 2.85 0.80 -12.86
N ILE A 77 2.21 0.66 -14.00
CA ILE A 77 2.18 1.74 -15.02
C ILE A 77 1.22 2.87 -14.61
N LEU A 78 0.29 2.60 -13.70
CA LEU A 78 -0.67 3.55 -13.15
C LEU A 78 -1.16 3.06 -11.78
N VAL A 79 -1.35 4.00 -10.85
CA VAL A 79 -2.13 3.81 -9.63
C VAL A 79 -3.34 4.73 -9.72
N ALA A 80 -4.55 4.16 -9.80
CA ALA A 80 -5.80 4.91 -9.82
C ALA A 80 -6.48 4.82 -8.46
N ILE A 81 -6.50 5.93 -7.73
CA ILE A 81 -7.08 6.01 -6.38
C ILE A 81 -8.48 6.62 -6.47
N ASP A 82 -9.48 5.85 -6.11
CA ASP A 82 -10.86 6.29 -5.94
C ASP A 82 -11.17 6.34 -4.44
N ILE A 83 -11.36 7.55 -3.93
CA ILE A 83 -11.62 7.81 -2.51
C ILE A 83 -12.98 7.28 -2.08
N ASP A 84 -13.97 7.21 -2.99
CA ASP A 84 -15.31 6.72 -2.68
C ASP A 84 -15.30 5.25 -2.23
N THR A 85 -14.27 4.48 -2.59
CA THR A 85 -14.07 3.10 -2.10
C THR A 85 -13.95 3.03 -0.58
N LEU A 86 -13.51 4.10 0.08
CA LEU A 86 -13.37 4.16 1.54
C LEU A 86 -14.72 4.22 2.28
N SER A 87 -15.80 4.59 1.59
CA SER A 87 -17.15 4.64 2.19
C SER A 87 -17.66 3.26 2.63
N THR A 88 -17.16 2.19 2.03
CA THR A 88 -17.51 0.81 2.36
C THR A 88 -16.44 0.10 3.18
N LEU A 89 -15.33 0.78 3.49
CA LEU A 89 -14.24 0.21 4.25
C LEU A 89 -14.63 0.06 5.73
N PRO A 90 -14.44 -1.11 6.36
CA PRO A 90 -14.68 -1.27 7.79
C PRO A 90 -13.84 -0.28 8.62
N ALA A 91 -14.43 0.27 9.69
CA ALA A 91 -13.77 1.26 10.54
C ALA A 91 -12.41 0.79 11.09
N ARG A 92 -12.27 -0.51 11.39
CA ARG A 92 -11.00 -1.11 11.82
C ARG A 92 -9.91 -0.98 10.76
N GLU A 93 -10.24 -1.26 9.50
CA GLU A 93 -9.31 -1.15 8.37
C GLU A 93 -8.96 0.32 8.06
N PHE A 94 -9.94 1.21 8.21
CA PHE A 94 -9.70 2.64 8.10
C PHE A 94 -8.72 3.12 9.17
N SER A 95 -8.91 2.71 10.42
CA SER A 95 -8.01 3.06 11.54
C SER A 95 -6.59 2.54 11.32
N ALA A 96 -6.43 1.34 10.78
CA ALA A 96 -5.11 0.79 10.43
C ALA A 96 -4.42 1.67 9.36
N GLY A 97 -5.15 2.08 8.33
CA GLY A 97 -4.63 3.01 7.32
C GLY A 97 -4.27 4.39 7.89
N MET A 98 -5.08 4.90 8.84
CA MET A 98 -4.79 6.17 9.51
C MET A 98 -3.50 6.14 10.34
N ALA A 99 -3.11 5.00 10.90
CA ALA A 99 -1.83 4.87 11.58
C ALA A 99 -0.66 5.15 10.62
N GLU A 100 -0.73 4.67 9.38
CA GLU A 100 0.26 4.97 8.35
C GLU A 100 0.25 6.45 7.94
N VAL A 101 -0.94 7.05 7.80
CA VAL A 101 -1.07 8.49 7.51
C VAL A 101 -0.37 9.33 8.59
N ILE A 102 -0.64 9.03 9.86
CA ILE A 102 -0.02 9.71 11.01
C ILE A 102 1.50 9.49 11.01
N LYS A 103 1.95 8.30 10.70
CA LYS A 103 3.38 7.97 10.61
C LYS A 103 4.12 8.91 9.67
N TYR A 104 3.58 9.21 8.49
CA TYR A 104 4.22 10.16 7.55
C TYR A 104 4.39 11.55 8.15
N GLY A 105 3.41 12.05 8.89
CA GLY A 105 3.53 13.31 9.62
C GLY A 105 4.65 13.29 10.66
N ILE A 106 4.74 12.22 11.41
CA ILE A 106 5.74 12.08 12.48
C ILE A 106 7.17 11.97 11.94
N ILE A 107 7.39 11.17 10.87
CA ILE A 107 8.74 10.88 10.39
C ILE A 107 9.29 11.88 9.39
N TYR A 108 8.43 12.65 8.72
CA TYR A 108 8.85 13.41 7.55
C TYR A 108 8.33 14.84 7.49
N ASP A 109 7.10 15.12 7.95
CA ASP A 109 6.41 16.39 7.73
C ASP A 109 5.59 16.83 8.95
N SER A 110 6.21 17.62 9.83
CA SER A 110 5.54 18.14 11.02
C SER A 110 4.34 19.05 10.70
N ALA A 111 4.39 19.82 9.61
CA ALA A 111 3.26 20.65 9.20
C ALA A 111 2.08 19.80 8.76
N PHE A 112 2.33 18.67 8.10
CA PHE A 112 1.29 17.69 7.79
C PHE A 112 0.72 17.04 9.05
N PHE A 113 1.55 16.78 10.06
CA PHE A 113 1.07 16.27 11.35
C PHE A 113 0.11 17.26 12.04
N GLU A 114 0.50 18.54 12.13
CA GLU A 114 -0.36 19.60 12.68
C GLU A 114 -1.68 19.75 11.89
N TRP A 115 -1.60 19.61 10.55
CA TRP A 115 -2.79 19.63 9.71
C TRP A 115 -3.71 18.45 10.00
N LEU A 116 -3.18 17.25 10.23
CA LEU A 116 -3.96 16.05 10.60
C LEU A 116 -4.70 16.26 11.93
N GLU A 117 -4.04 16.86 12.94
CA GLU A 117 -4.66 17.17 14.22
C GLU A 117 -5.82 18.17 14.06
N ALA A 118 -5.63 19.22 13.25
CA ALA A 118 -6.64 20.24 13.00
C ALA A 118 -7.86 19.69 12.21
N ASN A 119 -7.66 18.67 11.35
CA ASN A 119 -8.70 18.15 10.45
C ASN A 119 -9.19 16.74 10.84
N GLN A 120 -8.88 16.25 12.05
CA GLN A 120 -9.21 14.89 12.49
C GLN A 120 -10.69 14.53 12.35
N GLN A 121 -11.61 15.49 12.58
CA GLN A 121 -13.04 15.23 12.47
C GLN A 121 -13.47 15.04 11.02
N GLY A 122 -13.00 15.87 10.10
CA GLY A 122 -13.28 15.72 8.67
C GLY A 122 -12.76 14.38 8.10
N LEU A 123 -11.58 13.94 8.56
CA LEU A 123 -11.03 12.62 8.20
C LEU A 123 -11.88 11.47 8.74
N LYS A 124 -12.36 11.54 9.99
CA LYS A 124 -13.28 10.55 10.58
C LYS A 124 -14.62 10.49 9.88
N ASP A 125 -15.12 11.65 9.45
CA ASP A 125 -16.39 11.78 8.74
C ASP A 125 -16.25 11.48 7.23
N LEU A 126 -15.08 11.01 6.79
CA LEU A 126 -14.76 10.66 5.40
C LEU A 126 -14.99 11.82 4.43
N GLN A 127 -14.72 13.06 4.85
CA GLN A 127 -14.86 14.21 3.96
C GLN A 127 -13.84 14.13 2.82
N GLN A 128 -14.32 14.28 1.59
CA GLN A 128 -13.52 14.02 0.39
C GLN A 128 -12.29 14.93 0.27
N ALA A 129 -12.43 16.21 0.63
CA ALA A 129 -11.32 17.17 0.53
C ALA A 129 -10.17 16.80 1.47
N GLU A 130 -10.49 16.46 2.73
CA GLU A 130 -9.52 16.07 3.75
C GLU A 130 -8.86 14.72 3.40
N LEU A 131 -9.65 13.74 2.95
CA LEU A 131 -9.11 12.46 2.51
C LEU A 131 -8.20 12.61 1.29
N ALA A 132 -8.62 13.39 0.29
CA ALA A 132 -7.83 13.65 -0.91
C ALA A 132 -6.48 14.29 -0.55
N HIS A 133 -6.50 15.30 0.33
CA HIS A 133 -5.27 15.96 0.80
C HIS A 133 -4.35 15.00 1.55
N ALA A 134 -4.89 14.23 2.50
CA ALA A 134 -4.10 13.27 3.29
C ALA A 134 -3.47 12.19 2.39
N ILE A 135 -4.25 11.58 1.50
CA ILE A 135 -3.77 10.56 0.58
C ILE A 135 -2.71 11.12 -0.36
N PHE A 136 -2.98 12.29 -0.97
CA PHE A 136 -2.02 12.94 -1.87
C PHE A 136 -0.68 13.21 -1.17
N ARG A 137 -0.73 13.77 0.05
CA ARG A 137 0.50 14.09 0.79
C ARG A 137 1.28 12.84 1.19
N CYS A 138 0.61 11.78 1.62
CA CYS A 138 1.26 10.50 1.91
C CYS A 138 1.94 9.90 0.66
N CYS A 139 1.23 9.87 -0.48
CA CYS A 139 1.80 9.39 -1.74
C CYS A 139 3.01 10.22 -2.18
N GLN A 140 2.95 11.54 -2.03
CA GLN A 140 4.04 12.45 -2.36
C GLN A 140 5.28 12.16 -1.48
N ILE A 141 5.11 12.11 -0.15
CA ILE A 141 6.21 11.81 0.78
C ILE A 141 6.82 10.46 0.45
N LYS A 142 5.98 9.44 0.24
CA LYS A 142 6.50 8.11 -0.09
C LYS A 142 7.25 8.09 -1.41
N ALA A 143 6.73 8.77 -2.43
CA ALA A 143 7.40 8.86 -3.72
C ALA A 143 8.77 9.57 -3.60
N GLU A 144 8.86 10.65 -2.81
CA GLU A 144 10.12 11.36 -2.53
C GLU A 144 11.15 10.44 -1.84
N VAL A 145 10.72 9.65 -0.85
CA VAL A 145 11.59 8.70 -0.13
C VAL A 145 12.02 7.54 -1.05
N VAL A 146 11.09 6.97 -1.82
CA VAL A 146 11.37 5.87 -2.75
C VAL A 146 12.29 6.31 -3.89
N ALA A 147 12.14 7.54 -4.40
CA ALA A 147 13.02 8.08 -5.43
C ALA A 147 14.48 8.20 -4.96
N GLN A 148 14.72 8.41 -3.67
CA GLN A 148 16.05 8.47 -3.07
C GLN A 148 16.60 7.07 -2.73
N ASP A 149 15.74 6.10 -2.46
CA ASP A 149 16.12 4.76 -1.98
C ASP A 149 15.09 3.71 -2.38
N GLU A 150 15.09 3.32 -3.65
CA GLU A 150 14.12 2.35 -4.18
C GLU A 150 14.19 0.98 -3.48
N ARG A 151 15.39 0.53 -3.12
CA ARG A 151 15.65 -0.83 -2.60
C ARG A 151 15.81 -0.92 -1.09
N GLU A 152 15.50 0.16 -0.36
CA GLU A 152 15.52 0.17 1.10
C GLU A 152 16.91 -0.08 1.73
N GLY A 153 17.94 0.53 1.14
CA GLY A 153 19.29 0.47 1.67
C GLY A 153 19.64 1.59 2.67
N GLY A 154 18.76 2.58 2.86
CA GLY A 154 19.04 3.77 3.65
C GLY A 154 17.78 4.48 4.16
N ILE A 155 17.46 5.67 3.62
CA ILE A 155 16.38 6.56 4.13
C ILE A 155 15.00 5.91 4.13
N ARG A 156 14.74 5.00 3.22
CA ARG A 156 13.45 4.27 3.15
C ARG A 156 13.18 3.45 4.42
N ALA A 157 14.20 3.09 5.20
CA ALA A 157 14.05 2.42 6.48
C ALA A 157 13.23 3.24 7.50
N LEU A 158 13.16 4.57 7.37
CA LEU A 158 12.30 5.43 8.20
C LEU A 158 10.82 5.05 8.09
N LEU A 159 10.39 4.54 6.92
CA LEU A 159 9.02 4.09 6.71
C LEU A 159 8.64 2.87 7.57
N ASN A 160 9.62 2.20 8.18
CA ASN A 160 9.41 1.05 9.06
C ASN A 160 9.23 1.44 10.54
N LEU A 161 9.02 2.73 10.85
CA LEU A 161 8.75 3.17 12.22
C LEU A 161 7.57 2.37 12.81
N GLY A 162 7.78 1.73 13.96
CA GLY A 162 6.79 0.91 14.64
C GLY A 162 6.69 -0.55 14.14
N HIS A 163 7.15 -0.87 12.92
CA HIS A 163 6.99 -2.20 12.32
C HIS A 163 7.64 -3.33 13.14
N THR A 164 8.79 -3.11 13.77
CA THR A 164 9.44 -4.14 14.59
C THR A 164 8.53 -4.62 15.72
N PHE A 165 7.87 -3.69 16.42
CA PHE A 165 6.93 -4.03 17.50
C PHE A 165 5.60 -4.55 16.93
N GLY A 166 5.06 -3.90 15.89
CA GLY A 166 3.82 -4.32 15.23
C GLY A 166 3.91 -5.75 14.73
N HIS A 167 4.95 -6.10 13.99
CA HIS A 167 5.14 -7.46 13.46
C HIS A 167 5.34 -8.51 14.57
N ALA A 168 6.00 -8.15 15.68
CA ALA A 168 6.15 -9.05 16.82
C ALA A 168 4.80 -9.36 17.47
N ILE A 169 3.94 -8.34 17.62
CA ILE A 169 2.56 -8.50 18.13
C ILE A 169 1.71 -9.33 17.18
N GLU A 170 1.75 -9.04 15.87
CA GLU A 170 1.04 -9.81 14.84
C GLU A 170 1.43 -11.30 14.88
N ALA A 171 2.72 -11.60 15.02
CA ALA A 171 3.22 -12.96 15.06
C ALA A 171 2.76 -13.72 16.30
N GLU A 172 2.80 -13.07 17.47
CA GLU A 172 2.42 -13.68 18.78
C GLU A 172 0.90 -13.91 18.85
N GLN A 173 0.09 -12.96 18.37
CA GLN A 173 -1.38 -13.02 18.44
C GLN A 173 -2.02 -13.81 17.29
N GLY A 174 -1.25 -14.25 16.31
CA GLY A 174 -1.72 -14.87 15.07
C GLY A 174 -2.20 -13.85 14.03
N TYR A 175 -1.82 -14.08 12.78
CA TYR A 175 -2.14 -13.19 11.66
C TYR A 175 -3.65 -12.98 11.50
N GLY A 176 -4.06 -11.73 11.36
CA GLY A 176 -5.47 -11.31 11.16
C GLY A 176 -6.21 -10.89 12.42
N ASN A 177 -5.71 -11.21 13.61
CA ASN A 177 -6.29 -10.73 14.88
C ASN A 177 -5.94 -9.26 15.12
N TRP A 178 -4.73 -8.87 14.81
CA TRP A 178 -4.26 -7.48 14.80
C TRP A 178 -4.00 -7.04 13.37
N LEU A 179 -4.33 -5.80 13.06
CA LEU A 179 -4.00 -5.16 11.78
C LEU A 179 -2.69 -4.38 11.91
N HIS A 180 -2.11 -4.16 10.78
CA HIS A 180 -0.84 -3.44 10.62
C HIS A 180 -0.89 -2.03 11.19
#